data_b53b4d81fa3c80c36c03048fdcd6e778
#
_entry.id   b53b4d81fa3c80c36c03048fdcd6e778
#
_cell.length_a   1.000
_cell.length_b   1.000
_cell.length_c   1.000
_cell.angle_alpha   90.00
_cell.angle_beta   90.00
_cell.angle_gamma   90.00
#
_symmetry.space_group_name_H-M   'P 1'
#
loop_
_entity.id
_entity.type
_entity.pdbx_description
1 polymer ?
#
loop_
_entity_poly.entity_id
_entity_poly.type
_entity_poly.pdbx_seq_one_letter_code
_entity_poly.pdbx_strand_id
1 'polypeptide(L)'
;MSKIKWDETGKRFYETGVDHAVLYPIDANGAYSKGVAWNGITAITESPSGAEANPLYADNIKYLNLVAAEDFGATIEAYTYPDEWAACDGSAEIAEGVMIGQQSRKTFGLCHRTKLGNDVDGQDHGYKLHLIYGALAAPSERGYQTVNDSPEAITFSWTVTTTPVDVPGFKPTAILTIDSTKTDSTKLKALEDILYGTDAASAKDAVYKETTDEAPQTGKTYYTKSGSNYTEFSGSSFASGTTYYELVSAATPAVEATEARLPLPAEIIELLAAG
;
A
#
# COMPACT_ATOMS: atom_id res chain seq x y z
N MET A 1 25.17 30.10 6.95
CA MET A 1 24.84 28.75 7.50
C MET A 1 24.11 28.94 8.80
N SER A 2 22.93 28.35 8.92
CA SER A 2 22.15 28.40 10.19
C SER A 2 22.76 27.43 11.20
N LYS A 3 22.74 27.79 12.49
CA LYS A 3 23.15 26.90 13.59
C LYS A 3 22.22 25.69 13.62
N ILE A 4 22.80 24.50 13.81
CA ILE A 4 22.03 23.27 14.03
C ILE A 4 21.15 23.45 15.28
N LYS A 5 19.89 23.07 15.20
CA LYS A 5 18.94 23.06 16.30
C LYS A 5 18.43 21.65 16.51
N TRP A 6 18.24 21.26 17.77
CA TRP A 6 17.72 19.97 18.19
C TRP A 6 16.36 20.15 18.87
N ASP A 7 15.55 19.12 18.90
CA ASP A 7 14.31 19.05 19.67
C ASP A 7 13.30 20.19 19.41
N GLU A 8 13.27 20.72 18.18
CA GLU A 8 12.25 21.70 17.78
C GLU A 8 10.86 21.04 17.85
N THR A 9 9.88 21.79 18.32
CA THR A 9 8.48 21.37 18.36
C THR A 9 7.99 21.00 16.96
N GLY A 10 7.31 19.86 16.82
CA GLY A 10 6.85 19.30 15.56
C GLY A 10 7.90 18.50 14.80
N LYS A 11 9.14 18.38 15.30
CA LYS A 11 10.24 17.64 14.67
C LYS A 11 10.72 16.43 15.48
N ARG A 12 10.01 16.06 16.53
CA ARG A 12 10.29 14.85 17.31
C ARG A 12 9.45 13.69 16.78
N PHE A 13 10.00 12.98 15.79
CA PHE A 13 9.31 11.91 15.10
C PHE A 13 9.54 10.55 15.77
N TYR A 14 8.53 9.71 15.69
CA TYR A 14 8.59 8.29 16.07
C TYR A 14 7.77 7.44 15.12
N GLU A 15 8.09 6.16 15.04
CA GLU A 15 7.38 5.18 14.24
C GLU A 15 6.79 4.11 15.17
N THR A 16 5.55 3.69 14.92
CA THR A 16 4.85 2.74 15.79
C THR A 16 3.77 1.99 15.04
N GLY A 17 3.39 0.85 15.58
CA GLY A 17 2.29 0.03 15.11
C GLY A 17 2.56 -0.64 13.76
N VAL A 18 1.75 -1.63 13.44
CA VAL A 18 1.68 -2.30 12.15
C VAL A 18 0.21 -2.52 11.81
N ASP A 19 -0.19 -2.12 10.61
CA ASP A 19 -1.56 -2.32 10.14
C ASP A 19 -1.61 -2.47 8.61
N HIS A 20 -2.81 -2.65 8.04
CA HIS A 20 -3.07 -2.71 6.60
C HIS A 20 -2.17 -3.70 5.86
N ALA A 21 -1.92 -4.85 6.47
CA ALA A 21 -1.12 -5.87 5.81
C ALA A 21 -1.90 -6.57 4.69
N VAL A 22 -1.24 -6.76 3.56
CA VAL A 22 -1.78 -7.45 2.38
C VAL A 22 -0.78 -8.50 1.89
N LEU A 23 -1.24 -9.72 1.76
CA LEU A 23 -0.51 -10.84 1.16
C LEU A 23 -0.75 -10.84 -0.34
N TYR A 24 0.31 -10.98 -1.13
CA TYR A 24 0.25 -11.12 -2.59
C TYR A 24 0.95 -12.42 -3.01
N PRO A 25 0.24 -13.55 -3.07
CA PRO A 25 0.83 -14.78 -3.60
C PRO A 25 1.25 -14.59 -5.06
N ILE A 26 2.42 -15.14 -5.42
CA ILE A 26 2.86 -15.11 -6.83
C ILE A 26 1.98 -16.02 -7.68
N ASP A 27 1.56 -15.54 -8.84
CA ASP A 27 0.78 -16.33 -9.79
C ASP A 27 1.69 -17.18 -10.71
N ALA A 28 1.08 -17.93 -11.64
CA ALA A 28 1.80 -18.78 -12.58
C ALA A 28 2.69 -18.00 -13.57
N ASN A 29 2.44 -16.71 -13.73
CA ASN A 29 3.20 -15.82 -14.62
C ASN A 29 4.33 -15.08 -13.89
N GLY A 30 4.48 -15.29 -12.59
CA GLY A 30 5.47 -14.60 -11.77
C GLY A 30 5.04 -13.20 -11.31
N ALA A 31 3.76 -12.87 -11.42
CA ALA A 31 3.21 -11.59 -10.99
C ALA A 31 2.47 -11.70 -9.64
N TYR A 32 2.37 -10.58 -8.94
CA TYR A 32 1.64 -10.45 -7.68
C TYR A 32 0.24 -9.88 -7.94
N SER A 33 -0.57 -10.64 -8.67
CA SER A 33 -1.80 -10.15 -9.33
C SER A 33 -3.05 -10.15 -8.45
N LYS A 34 -3.02 -10.76 -7.27
CA LYS A 34 -4.18 -10.83 -6.36
C LYS A 34 -3.75 -10.65 -4.91
N GLY A 35 -4.10 -9.48 -4.37
CA GLY A 35 -3.88 -9.17 -2.95
C GLY A 35 -4.99 -9.67 -2.06
N VAL A 36 -4.63 -10.16 -0.88
CA VAL A 36 -5.55 -10.62 0.15
C VAL A 36 -5.20 -9.94 1.47
N ALA A 37 -6.19 -9.36 2.14
CA ALA A 37 -5.98 -8.70 3.42
C ALA A 37 -5.52 -9.71 4.49
N TRP A 38 -4.41 -9.41 5.16
CA TRP A 38 -3.92 -10.21 6.26
C TRP A 38 -4.26 -9.54 7.60
N ASN A 39 -5.33 -10.00 8.20
CA ASN A 39 -5.78 -9.53 9.49
C ASN A 39 -5.02 -10.21 10.64
N GLY A 40 -4.91 -9.54 11.78
CA GLY A 40 -4.36 -10.12 12.99
C GLY A 40 -2.84 -10.18 13.06
N ILE A 41 -2.12 -9.44 12.21
CA ILE A 41 -0.66 -9.28 12.34
C ILE A 41 -0.36 -8.52 13.64
N THR A 42 0.55 -9.06 14.43
CA THR A 42 0.98 -8.48 15.71
C THR A 42 2.34 -7.80 15.59
N ALA A 43 3.24 -8.36 14.78
CA ALA A 43 4.55 -7.79 14.52
C ALA A 43 5.10 -8.21 13.16
N ILE A 44 5.90 -7.34 12.56
CA ILE A 44 6.80 -7.64 11.44
C ILE A 44 8.17 -7.12 11.85
N THR A 45 9.13 -8.02 11.98
CA THR A 45 10.49 -7.68 12.41
C THR A 45 11.43 -7.90 11.23
N GLU A 46 12.01 -6.82 10.73
CA GLU A 46 13.05 -6.88 9.69
C GLU A 46 14.36 -7.39 10.29
N SER A 47 15.00 -8.34 9.62
CA SER A 47 16.25 -8.97 10.04
C SER A 47 17.19 -9.12 8.85
N PRO A 48 17.75 -7.99 8.35
CA PRO A 48 18.75 -8.04 7.29
C PRO A 48 19.99 -8.79 7.77
N SER A 49 20.64 -9.49 6.85
CA SER A 49 21.87 -10.25 7.08
C SER A 49 22.87 -10.03 5.95
N GLY A 50 24.11 -10.49 6.09
CA GLY A 50 25.15 -10.22 5.10
C GLY A 50 25.76 -8.82 5.27
N ALA A 51 26.36 -8.29 4.22
CA ALA A 51 27.05 -6.99 4.19
C ALA A 51 28.16 -6.81 5.27
N GLU A 52 28.57 -7.89 5.92
CA GLU A 52 29.67 -7.84 6.88
C GLU A 52 31.01 -7.57 6.17
N ALA A 53 31.79 -6.68 6.77
CA ALA A 53 33.10 -6.35 6.25
C ALA A 53 34.10 -7.46 6.55
N ASN A 54 34.63 -8.13 5.52
CA ASN A 54 35.70 -9.09 5.63
C ASN A 54 37.05 -8.35 5.36
N PRO A 55 37.87 -8.09 6.38
CA PRO A 55 39.10 -7.37 6.23
C PRO A 55 40.19 -8.25 5.56
N LEU A 56 40.82 -7.73 4.54
CA LEU A 56 42.03 -8.30 3.96
C LEU A 56 43.26 -7.57 4.49
N TYR A 57 44.31 -8.33 4.81
CA TYR A 57 45.55 -7.83 5.33
C TYR A 57 46.69 -8.10 4.32
N ALA A 58 47.53 -7.10 4.08
CA ALA A 58 48.77 -7.19 3.31
C ALA A 58 49.85 -6.30 3.97
N ASP A 59 51.11 -6.64 3.86
CA ASP A 59 52.23 -5.89 4.43
C ASP A 59 52.08 -5.56 5.93
N ASN A 60 51.42 -6.46 6.69
CA ASN A 60 51.10 -6.33 8.12
C ASN A 60 50.11 -5.18 8.46
N ILE A 61 49.41 -4.65 7.48
CA ILE A 61 48.36 -3.65 7.67
C ILE A 61 47.04 -4.12 7.08
N LYS A 62 45.93 -3.54 7.53
CA LYS A 62 44.62 -3.76 6.93
C LYS A 62 44.61 -3.11 5.55
N TYR A 63 44.60 -3.92 4.49
CA TYR A 63 44.71 -3.47 3.11
C TYR A 63 43.37 -2.94 2.58
N LEU A 64 42.28 -3.70 2.78
CA LEU A 64 40.91 -3.30 2.42
C LEU A 64 39.85 -4.15 3.16
N ASN A 65 38.61 -3.75 3.06
CA ASN A 65 37.45 -4.56 3.44
C ASN A 65 36.71 -5.02 2.18
N LEU A 66 36.45 -6.31 2.07
CA LEU A 66 35.42 -6.84 1.16
C LEU A 66 34.09 -6.86 1.89
N VAL A 67 33.04 -6.36 1.24
CA VAL A 67 31.67 -6.37 1.77
C VAL A 67 30.82 -7.24 0.85
N ALA A 68 30.15 -8.25 1.41
CA ALA A 68 29.21 -9.10 0.70
C ALA A 68 27.91 -8.34 0.38
N ALA A 69 27.06 -8.92 -0.44
CA ALA A 69 25.70 -8.41 -0.63
C ALA A 69 24.89 -8.55 0.67
N GLU A 70 23.99 -7.63 0.88
CA GLU A 70 23.00 -7.71 1.95
C GLU A 70 21.81 -8.57 1.49
N ASP A 71 21.39 -9.46 2.36
CA ASP A 71 20.17 -10.26 2.19
C ASP A 71 19.11 -9.73 3.14
N PHE A 72 17.93 -9.36 2.61
CA PHE A 72 16.82 -8.96 3.42
C PHE A 72 16.05 -10.17 3.92
N GLY A 73 15.74 -10.21 5.21
CA GLY A 73 14.90 -11.19 5.85
C GLY A 73 13.92 -10.52 6.80
N ALA A 74 12.87 -11.22 7.17
CA ALA A 74 11.90 -10.72 8.14
C ALA A 74 11.26 -11.87 8.93
N THR A 75 10.70 -11.55 10.09
CA THR A 75 9.81 -12.44 10.83
C THR A 75 8.43 -11.81 10.91
N ILE A 76 7.40 -12.57 10.51
CA ILE A 76 6.00 -12.16 10.56
C ILE A 76 5.36 -12.88 11.74
N GLU A 77 4.68 -12.13 12.61
CA GLU A 77 3.92 -12.67 13.73
C GLU A 77 2.46 -12.26 13.62
N ALA A 78 1.54 -13.21 13.82
CA ALA A 78 0.11 -12.97 13.69
C ALA A 78 -0.72 -13.94 14.56
N TYR A 79 -1.93 -13.51 14.93
CA TYR A 79 -2.92 -14.38 15.56
C TYR A 79 -3.68 -15.26 14.58
N THR A 80 -3.71 -14.86 13.30
CA THR A 80 -4.41 -15.59 12.24
C THR A 80 -3.74 -15.34 10.88
N TYR A 81 -4.16 -16.04 9.86
CA TYR A 81 -3.68 -15.88 8.49
C TYR A 81 -4.81 -16.18 7.49
N PRO A 82 -4.77 -15.60 6.27
CA PRO A 82 -5.75 -15.86 5.22
C PRO A 82 -5.55 -17.28 4.63
N ASP A 83 -6.59 -17.82 4.02
CA ASP A 83 -6.55 -19.16 3.43
C ASP A 83 -5.49 -19.29 2.32
N GLU A 84 -5.26 -18.22 1.58
CA GLU A 84 -4.25 -18.13 0.51
C GLU A 84 -2.82 -18.29 1.05
N TRP A 85 -2.60 -18.08 2.35
CA TRP A 85 -1.32 -18.30 3.00
C TRP A 85 -0.90 -19.76 2.99
N ALA A 86 -1.83 -20.70 2.94
CA ALA A 86 -1.54 -22.13 2.93
C ALA A 86 -0.52 -22.51 1.85
N ALA A 87 -0.66 -21.96 0.65
CA ALA A 87 0.28 -22.21 -0.46
C ALA A 87 1.69 -21.66 -0.20
N CYS A 88 1.81 -20.57 0.58
CA CYS A 88 3.08 -19.96 0.96
C CYS A 88 3.72 -20.66 2.16
N ASP A 89 2.91 -21.23 3.05
CA ASP A 89 3.34 -21.97 4.24
C ASP A 89 3.65 -23.44 3.98
N GLY A 90 3.44 -23.94 2.75
CA GLY A 90 3.68 -25.32 2.37
C GLY A 90 2.57 -26.27 2.83
N SER A 91 1.35 -25.80 2.84
CA SER A 91 0.13 -26.58 3.04
C SER A 91 -0.71 -26.57 1.76
N ALA A 92 -1.53 -27.59 1.58
CA ALA A 92 -2.51 -27.69 0.49
C ALA A 92 -3.81 -28.30 1.00
N GLU A 93 -4.91 -27.84 0.44
CA GLU A 93 -6.23 -28.41 0.70
C GLU A 93 -6.50 -29.57 -0.26
N ILE A 94 -6.84 -30.74 0.27
CA ILE A 94 -7.17 -31.93 -0.51
C ILE A 94 -8.68 -32.20 -0.57
N ALA A 95 -9.43 -31.65 0.36
CA ALA A 95 -10.88 -31.63 0.41
C ALA A 95 -11.29 -30.47 1.30
N GLU A 96 -12.54 -29.98 1.21
CA GLU A 96 -13.07 -28.90 1.99
C GLU A 96 -12.74 -29.06 3.49
N GLY A 97 -11.93 -28.15 4.04
CA GLY A 97 -11.48 -28.18 5.42
C GLY A 97 -10.42 -29.23 5.78
N VAL A 98 -9.87 -29.96 4.80
CA VAL A 98 -8.82 -30.97 5.03
C VAL A 98 -7.49 -30.53 4.43
N MET A 99 -6.57 -30.13 5.30
CA MET A 99 -5.25 -29.62 4.92
C MET A 99 -4.16 -30.65 5.09
N ILE A 100 -3.23 -30.72 4.13
CA ILE A 100 -1.98 -31.48 4.23
C ILE A 100 -0.79 -30.53 4.27
N GLY A 101 0.21 -30.86 5.05
CA GLY A 101 1.47 -30.11 5.14
C GLY A 101 2.56 -30.69 4.25
N GLN A 102 3.79 -30.13 4.34
CA GLN A 102 5.01 -30.56 3.65
C GLN A 102 4.90 -30.47 2.11
N GLN A 103 4.13 -29.50 1.62
CA GLN A 103 3.99 -29.21 0.20
C GLN A 103 5.01 -28.15 -0.25
N SER A 104 5.17 -27.99 -1.57
CA SER A 104 5.99 -26.95 -2.15
C SER A 104 5.46 -25.57 -1.74
N ARG A 105 6.36 -24.69 -1.30
CA ARG A 105 6.03 -23.33 -0.88
C ARG A 105 6.07 -22.39 -2.07
N LYS A 106 5.11 -21.49 -2.14
CA LYS A 106 5.09 -20.41 -3.13
C LYS A 106 5.74 -19.15 -2.56
N THR A 107 6.42 -18.43 -3.44
CA THR A 107 6.90 -17.09 -3.16
C THR A 107 5.71 -16.14 -3.07
N PHE A 108 5.85 -15.06 -2.31
CA PHE A 108 4.82 -14.05 -2.15
C PHE A 108 5.44 -12.65 -2.02
N GLY A 109 4.62 -11.65 -2.18
CA GLY A 109 4.88 -10.27 -1.76
C GLY A 109 4.06 -9.92 -0.54
N LEU A 110 4.49 -8.94 0.22
CA LEU A 110 3.79 -8.43 1.39
C LEU A 110 3.81 -6.91 1.36
N CYS A 111 2.67 -6.30 1.60
CA CYS A 111 2.58 -4.88 1.94
C CYS A 111 2.14 -4.76 3.40
N HIS A 112 2.71 -3.84 4.14
CA HIS A 112 2.20 -3.44 5.44
C HIS A 112 2.48 -1.95 5.67
N ARG A 113 1.81 -1.40 6.67
CA ARG A 113 1.93 0.01 7.01
C ARG A 113 2.35 0.17 8.46
N THR A 114 3.27 1.11 8.71
CA THR A 114 3.60 1.61 10.06
C THR A 114 3.14 3.07 10.18
N LYS A 115 2.75 3.48 11.39
CA LYS A 115 2.33 4.86 11.66
C LYS A 115 3.52 5.73 12.01
N LEU A 116 3.54 6.93 11.46
CA LEU A 116 4.46 8.00 11.84
C LEU A 116 3.76 8.97 12.77
N GLY A 117 4.37 9.21 13.91
CA GLY A 117 3.89 10.21 14.86
C GLY A 117 4.91 11.32 15.10
N ASN A 118 4.44 12.42 15.64
CA ASN A 118 5.27 13.47 16.18
C ASN A 118 4.70 14.01 17.50
N ASP A 119 5.38 14.96 18.09
CA ASP A 119 5.03 15.59 19.37
C ASP A 119 3.88 16.61 19.28
N VAL A 120 3.33 16.88 18.09
CA VAL A 120 2.20 17.81 17.86
C VAL A 120 0.95 17.05 17.40
N ASP A 121 1.08 16.22 16.36
CA ASP A 121 -0.04 15.52 15.72
C ASP A 121 -0.28 14.12 16.33
N GLY A 122 0.56 13.70 17.28
CA GLY A 122 0.48 12.37 17.86
C GLY A 122 0.71 11.29 16.79
N GLN A 123 -0.14 10.26 16.72
CA GLN A 123 -0.05 9.16 15.76
C GLN A 123 -0.64 9.46 14.37
N ASP A 124 -1.23 10.64 14.19
CA ASP A 124 -1.94 11.03 12.98
C ASP A 124 -1.08 11.89 12.03
N HIS A 125 0.22 12.00 12.30
CA HIS A 125 1.15 12.77 11.48
C HIS A 125 1.32 12.18 10.07
N GLY A 126 1.38 10.84 9.96
CA GLY A 126 1.54 10.15 8.69
C GLY A 126 1.75 8.65 8.86
N TYR A 127 2.23 8.01 7.82
CA TYR A 127 2.54 6.57 7.80
C TYR A 127 3.60 6.25 6.77
N LYS A 128 4.19 5.07 6.88
CA LYS A 128 5.03 4.46 5.85
C LYS A 128 4.38 3.20 5.33
N LEU A 129 4.45 3.02 4.02
CA LEU A 129 4.15 1.76 3.35
C LEU A 129 5.47 0.99 3.16
N HIS A 130 5.47 -0.27 3.54
CA HIS A 130 6.57 -1.19 3.36
C HIS A 130 6.14 -2.27 2.38
N LEU A 131 6.86 -2.41 1.27
CA LEU A 131 6.58 -3.39 0.22
C LEU A 131 7.73 -4.39 0.18
N ILE A 132 7.43 -5.65 0.46
CA ILE A 132 8.40 -6.76 0.48
C ILE A 132 8.16 -7.65 -0.73
N TYR A 133 9.22 -7.92 -1.47
CA TYR A 133 9.20 -8.70 -2.72
C TYR A 133 9.95 -10.02 -2.56
N GLY A 134 9.58 -11.00 -3.38
CA GLY A 134 10.29 -12.26 -3.48
C GLY A 134 10.39 -13.05 -2.18
N ALA A 135 9.43 -12.85 -1.29
CA ALA A 135 9.41 -13.45 0.03
C ALA A 135 9.09 -14.95 -0.03
N LEU A 136 9.81 -15.74 0.74
CA LEU A 136 9.62 -17.19 0.91
C LEU A 136 9.62 -17.53 2.39
N ALA A 137 8.51 -18.10 2.88
CA ALA A 137 8.42 -18.50 4.28
C ALA A 137 9.22 -19.77 4.55
N ALA A 138 10.03 -19.77 5.60
CA ALA A 138 10.68 -20.97 6.09
C ALA A 138 9.71 -21.85 6.90
N PRO A 139 9.96 -23.16 7.06
CA PRO A 139 9.25 -23.98 8.04
C PRO A 139 9.37 -23.38 9.43
N SER A 140 8.24 -23.13 10.09
CA SER A 140 8.20 -22.47 11.38
C SER A 140 7.57 -23.36 12.45
N GLU A 141 8.00 -23.20 13.68
CA GLU A 141 7.43 -23.89 14.84
C GLU A 141 6.01 -23.38 15.10
N ARG A 142 5.11 -24.28 15.47
CA ARG A 142 3.75 -23.98 15.93
C ARG A 142 3.50 -24.58 17.28
N GLY A 143 3.26 -23.75 18.28
CA GLY A 143 2.93 -24.17 19.64
C GLY A 143 1.42 -24.25 19.83
N TYR A 144 0.94 -25.36 20.40
CA TYR A 144 -0.46 -25.51 20.82
C TYR A 144 -0.48 -25.70 22.34
N GLN A 145 -1.22 -24.86 23.02
CA GLN A 145 -1.28 -24.86 24.48
C GLN A 145 -2.72 -25.05 24.96
N THR A 146 -2.85 -25.62 26.15
CA THR A 146 -4.15 -25.76 26.80
C THR A 146 -4.65 -24.40 27.29
N VAL A 147 -5.95 -24.18 27.23
CA VAL A 147 -6.60 -23.00 27.80
C VAL A 147 -6.58 -23.13 29.33
N ASN A 148 -6.11 -22.08 30.00
CA ASN A 148 -6.08 -21.94 31.44
C ASN A 148 -6.98 -20.79 31.92
N ASP A 149 -6.87 -20.36 33.14
CA ASP A 149 -7.60 -19.23 33.73
C ASP A 149 -7.18 -17.85 33.23
N SER A 150 -6.06 -17.78 32.49
CA SER A 150 -5.60 -16.61 31.76
C SER A 150 -5.43 -16.95 30.27
N PRO A 151 -6.52 -17.05 29.49
CA PRO A 151 -6.46 -17.51 28.10
C PRO A 151 -5.70 -16.50 27.23
N GLU A 152 -4.72 -16.99 26.51
CA GLU A 152 -3.95 -16.22 25.54
C GLU A 152 -4.19 -16.78 24.13
N ALA A 153 -4.23 -15.90 23.11
CA ALA A 153 -4.30 -16.32 21.73
C ALA A 153 -2.99 -16.97 21.30
N ILE A 154 -3.07 -18.01 20.48
CA ILE A 154 -1.89 -18.58 19.83
C ILE A 154 -1.32 -17.54 18.88
N THR A 155 -0.03 -17.25 19.00
CA THR A 155 0.71 -16.42 18.06
C THR A 155 1.47 -17.32 17.09
N PHE A 156 1.19 -17.19 15.81
CA PHE A 156 1.96 -17.81 14.76
C PHE A 156 3.15 -16.92 14.41
N SER A 157 4.29 -17.54 14.09
CA SER A 157 5.51 -16.83 13.69
C SER A 157 6.13 -17.51 12.47
N TRP A 158 6.50 -16.74 11.46
CA TRP A 158 7.15 -17.25 10.26
C TRP A 158 8.40 -16.42 9.94
N THR A 159 9.53 -17.10 9.85
CA THR A 159 10.73 -16.49 9.30
C THR A 159 10.66 -16.48 7.78
N VAL A 160 10.99 -15.35 7.20
CA VAL A 160 10.91 -15.10 5.76
C VAL A 160 12.30 -14.73 5.24
N THR A 161 12.70 -15.38 4.15
CA THR A 161 13.85 -15.00 3.32
C THR A 161 13.35 -14.40 2.03
N THR A 162 14.18 -13.60 1.35
CA THR A 162 13.74 -12.91 0.15
C THR A 162 14.68 -13.12 -1.03
N THR A 163 14.14 -12.96 -2.24
CA THR A 163 14.92 -12.82 -3.46
C THR A 163 14.69 -11.42 -4.01
N PRO A 164 15.74 -10.59 -4.13
CA PRO A 164 15.59 -9.22 -4.61
C PRO A 164 15.04 -9.15 -6.04
N VAL A 165 14.27 -8.10 -6.32
CA VAL A 165 13.75 -7.77 -7.66
C VAL A 165 14.50 -6.59 -8.25
N ASP A 166 14.54 -6.50 -9.57
CA ASP A 166 15.26 -5.44 -10.29
C ASP A 166 14.62 -4.07 -10.06
N VAL A 167 15.48 -3.06 -9.90
CA VAL A 167 15.09 -1.65 -9.77
C VAL A 167 15.84 -0.84 -10.81
N PRO A 168 15.16 -0.19 -11.77
CA PRO A 168 15.81 0.59 -12.82
C PRO A 168 16.76 1.66 -12.26
N GLY A 169 18.04 1.59 -12.64
CA GLY A 169 19.07 2.54 -12.22
C GLY A 169 19.63 2.33 -10.81
N PHE A 170 19.21 1.30 -10.08
CA PHE A 170 19.66 0.96 -8.74
C PHE A 170 20.04 -0.52 -8.64
N LYS A 171 20.56 -0.93 -7.48
CA LYS A 171 20.75 -2.35 -7.19
C LYS A 171 19.37 -3.02 -6.95
N PRO A 172 19.25 -4.32 -7.26
CA PRO A 172 18.04 -5.07 -6.90
C PRO A 172 17.73 -4.95 -5.40
N THR A 173 16.44 -4.89 -5.06
CA THR A 173 15.97 -4.79 -3.69
C THR A 173 14.85 -5.77 -3.39
N ALA A 174 14.76 -6.20 -2.14
CA ALA A 174 13.64 -6.99 -1.65
C ALA A 174 12.65 -6.16 -0.83
N ILE A 175 13.02 -4.91 -0.48
CA ILE A 175 12.15 -4.01 0.28
C ILE A 175 12.13 -2.62 -0.34
N LEU A 176 10.95 -2.01 -0.36
CA LEU A 176 10.74 -0.62 -0.76
C LEU A 176 9.86 0.05 0.28
N THR A 177 10.28 1.21 0.76
CA THR A 177 9.54 1.99 1.77
C THR A 177 9.12 3.33 1.20
N ILE A 178 7.85 3.71 1.38
CA ILE A 178 7.26 4.95 0.90
C ILE A 178 6.74 5.73 2.10
N ASP A 179 7.18 6.97 2.24
CA ASP A 179 6.83 7.88 3.33
C ASP A 179 5.71 8.82 2.87
N SER A 180 4.53 8.71 3.48
CA SER A 180 3.34 9.49 3.12
C SER A 180 3.52 10.98 3.33
N THR A 181 4.42 11.39 4.23
CA THR A 181 4.68 12.81 4.52
C THR A 181 5.57 13.49 3.47
N LYS A 182 6.22 12.69 2.61
CA LYS A 182 7.16 13.18 1.57
C LYS A 182 6.68 12.93 0.15
N THR A 183 5.74 12.01 -0.01
CA THR A 183 5.18 11.65 -1.32
C THR A 183 3.97 12.51 -1.63
N ASP A 184 3.79 12.92 -2.88
CA ASP A 184 2.59 13.63 -3.33
C ASP A 184 1.33 12.81 -3.03
N SER A 185 0.32 13.44 -2.44
CA SER A 185 -0.89 12.77 -1.96
C SER A 185 -1.71 12.11 -3.07
N THR A 186 -1.73 12.69 -4.29
CA THR A 186 -2.47 12.15 -5.43
C THR A 186 -1.78 10.89 -5.96
N LYS A 187 -0.45 10.93 -6.05
CA LYS A 187 0.37 9.79 -6.48
C LYS A 187 0.36 8.67 -5.46
N LEU A 188 0.42 9.02 -4.17
CA LEU A 188 0.30 8.06 -3.07
C LEU A 188 -1.05 7.35 -3.12
N LYS A 189 -2.15 8.12 -3.30
CA LYS A 189 -3.49 7.54 -3.45
C LYS A 189 -3.58 6.61 -4.65
N ALA A 190 -3.02 6.99 -5.81
CA ALA A 190 -3.00 6.13 -6.99
C ALA A 190 -2.23 4.81 -6.74
N LEU A 191 -1.15 4.86 -5.97
CA LEU A 191 -0.43 3.66 -5.55
C LEU A 191 -1.25 2.80 -4.58
N GLU A 192 -1.91 3.42 -3.60
CA GLU A 192 -2.79 2.71 -2.66
C GLU A 192 -3.98 2.05 -3.37
N ASP A 193 -4.55 2.70 -4.39
CA ASP A 193 -5.60 2.12 -5.23
C ASP A 193 -5.12 0.87 -6.00
N ILE A 194 -3.84 0.80 -6.35
CA ILE A 194 -3.22 -0.40 -6.92
C ILE A 194 -2.98 -1.47 -5.85
N LEU A 195 -2.43 -1.08 -4.69
CA LEU A 195 -2.09 -2.00 -3.60
C LEU A 195 -3.32 -2.64 -2.96
N TYR A 196 -4.37 -1.86 -2.76
CA TYR A 196 -5.56 -2.31 -2.03
C TYR A 196 -6.75 -2.63 -2.93
N GLY A 197 -6.67 -2.26 -4.23
CA GLY A 197 -7.80 -2.34 -5.16
C GLY A 197 -8.81 -1.22 -4.93
N THR A 198 -9.79 -1.15 -5.82
CA THR A 198 -10.87 -0.16 -5.73
C THR A 198 -12.22 -0.82 -5.93
N ASP A 199 -13.23 -0.30 -5.25
CA ASP A 199 -14.61 -0.72 -5.46
C ASP A 199 -15.16 -0.16 -6.78
N ALA A 200 -16.09 -0.89 -7.38
CA ALA A 200 -16.86 -0.37 -8.49
C ALA A 200 -17.71 0.82 -8.06
N ALA A 201 -17.70 1.86 -8.86
CA ALA A 201 -18.59 3.01 -8.65
C ALA A 201 -19.58 3.11 -9.82
N SER A 202 -20.86 3.20 -9.50
CA SER A 202 -21.90 3.44 -10.51
C SER A 202 -21.76 4.83 -11.10
N ALA A 203 -22.07 4.96 -12.40
CA ALA A 203 -22.21 6.27 -13.03
C ALA A 203 -23.19 7.14 -12.24
N LYS A 204 -22.86 8.41 -12.09
CA LYS A 204 -23.77 9.41 -11.55
C LYS A 204 -24.04 10.45 -12.61
N ASP A 205 -25.30 10.77 -12.77
CA ASP A 205 -25.73 11.84 -13.68
C ASP A 205 -25.34 13.22 -13.12
N ALA A 206 -25.17 14.18 -14.02
CA ALA A 206 -24.99 15.56 -13.61
C ALA A 206 -26.20 16.07 -12.84
N VAL A 207 -25.99 16.78 -11.76
CA VAL A 207 -27.05 17.36 -10.93
C VAL A 207 -27.15 18.85 -11.22
N TYR A 208 -28.32 19.29 -11.58
CA TYR A 208 -28.60 20.69 -11.87
C TYR A 208 -29.62 21.24 -10.87
N LYS A 209 -29.48 22.49 -10.51
CA LYS A 209 -30.40 23.21 -9.63
C LYS A 209 -30.94 24.43 -10.38
N GLU A 210 -32.21 24.69 -10.24
CA GLU A 210 -32.84 25.92 -10.78
C GLU A 210 -32.16 27.15 -10.16
N THR A 211 -31.76 28.07 -11.04
CA THR A 211 -31.16 29.33 -10.58
C THR A 211 -32.22 30.32 -10.10
N THR A 212 -31.86 31.12 -9.13
CA THR A 212 -32.66 32.24 -8.63
C THR A 212 -32.22 33.56 -9.24
N ASP A 213 -31.22 33.55 -10.10
CA ASP A 213 -30.72 34.74 -10.76
C ASP A 213 -31.75 35.25 -11.77
N GLU A 214 -31.97 36.55 -11.81
CA GLU A 214 -32.90 37.19 -12.75
C GLU A 214 -32.26 37.47 -14.13
N ALA A 215 -30.93 37.45 -14.19
CA ALA A 215 -30.13 37.63 -15.40
C ALA A 215 -28.79 36.88 -15.29
N PRO A 216 -28.14 36.52 -16.43
CA PRO A 216 -26.83 35.88 -16.41
C PRO A 216 -25.78 36.72 -15.67
N GLN A 217 -25.08 36.09 -14.70
CA GLN A 217 -24.02 36.69 -13.90
C GLN A 217 -22.65 36.39 -14.49
N THR A 218 -21.72 37.32 -14.42
CA THR A 218 -20.35 37.12 -14.89
C THR A 218 -19.67 36.00 -14.09
N GLY A 219 -19.09 35.03 -14.83
CA GLY A 219 -18.38 33.89 -14.21
C GLY A 219 -19.26 32.69 -13.84
N LYS A 220 -20.58 32.75 -14.09
CA LYS A 220 -21.49 31.61 -13.94
C LYS A 220 -21.89 31.02 -15.29
N THR A 221 -22.05 29.71 -15.32
CA THR A 221 -22.59 28.97 -16.49
C THR A 221 -24.01 28.51 -16.19
N TYR A 222 -24.92 28.77 -17.12
CA TYR A 222 -26.32 28.43 -16.99
C TYR A 222 -26.73 27.39 -18.03
N TYR A 223 -27.78 26.68 -17.76
CA TYR A 223 -28.31 25.60 -18.61
C TYR A 223 -29.82 25.77 -18.80
N THR A 224 -30.33 25.37 -19.95
CA THR A 224 -31.75 25.19 -20.23
C THR A 224 -32.07 23.71 -20.29
N LYS A 225 -33.26 23.33 -19.84
CA LYS A 225 -33.74 21.93 -19.83
C LYS A 225 -34.72 21.68 -20.96
N SER A 226 -34.47 20.61 -21.74
CA SER A 226 -35.41 20.11 -22.76
C SER A 226 -35.58 18.59 -22.53
N GLY A 227 -36.75 18.17 -22.05
CA GLY A 227 -36.99 16.81 -21.61
C GLY A 227 -36.06 16.44 -20.46
N SER A 228 -35.21 15.43 -20.64
CA SER A 228 -34.18 15.00 -19.66
C SER A 228 -32.82 15.66 -19.87
N ASN A 229 -32.63 16.42 -20.93
CA ASN A 229 -31.32 16.95 -21.32
C ASN A 229 -31.16 18.40 -20.88
N TYR A 230 -29.95 18.73 -20.41
CA TYR A 230 -29.53 20.07 -20.08
C TYR A 230 -28.53 20.56 -21.14
N THR A 231 -28.75 21.75 -21.66
CA THR A 231 -27.92 22.39 -22.70
C THR A 231 -27.41 23.71 -22.15
N GLU A 232 -26.12 23.95 -22.31
CA GLU A 232 -25.50 25.20 -21.87
C GLU A 232 -26.14 26.41 -22.58
N PHE A 233 -26.45 27.43 -21.80
CA PHE A 233 -27.04 28.67 -22.30
C PHE A 233 -25.93 29.71 -22.53
N SER A 234 -25.80 30.18 -23.73
CA SER A 234 -24.78 31.15 -24.15
C SER A 234 -25.33 32.57 -24.42
N GLY A 235 -26.58 32.82 -24.07
CA GLY A 235 -27.20 34.13 -24.26
C GLY A 235 -26.79 35.15 -23.18
N SER A 236 -26.94 36.44 -23.52
CA SER A 236 -26.62 37.58 -22.65
C SER A 236 -27.78 38.01 -21.72
N SER A 237 -28.98 37.46 -21.92
CA SER A 237 -30.17 37.74 -21.11
C SER A 237 -31.10 36.53 -21.05
N PHE A 238 -31.77 36.33 -19.91
CA PHE A 238 -32.77 35.27 -19.76
C PHE A 238 -34.06 35.63 -20.49
N ALA A 239 -34.65 34.67 -21.17
CA ALA A 239 -35.93 34.83 -21.81
C ALA A 239 -37.10 34.66 -20.81
N SER A 240 -38.12 35.49 -20.88
CA SER A 240 -39.31 35.42 -20.06
C SER A 240 -39.99 34.05 -20.24
N GLY A 241 -40.33 33.38 -19.13
CA GLY A 241 -41.04 32.09 -19.14
C GLY A 241 -40.11 30.89 -19.34
N THR A 242 -38.76 31.07 -19.42
CA THR A 242 -37.79 30.00 -19.50
C THR A 242 -37.12 29.80 -18.15
N THR A 243 -37.06 28.56 -17.65
CA THR A 243 -36.35 28.21 -16.41
C THR A 243 -34.89 27.91 -16.75
N TYR A 244 -33.99 28.49 -15.99
CA TYR A 244 -32.54 28.29 -16.11
C TYR A 244 -31.99 27.55 -14.93
N TYR A 245 -30.91 26.81 -15.12
CA TYR A 245 -30.30 25.92 -14.14
C TYR A 245 -28.80 26.18 -14.04
N GLU A 246 -28.25 25.97 -12.85
CA GLU A 246 -26.83 25.93 -12.57
C GLU A 246 -26.39 24.48 -12.31
N LEU A 247 -25.19 24.10 -12.77
CA LEU A 247 -24.60 22.78 -12.52
C LEU A 247 -24.14 22.73 -11.06
N VAL A 248 -24.68 21.77 -10.29
CA VAL A 248 -24.28 21.52 -8.89
C VAL A 248 -23.15 20.49 -8.83
N SER A 249 -23.27 19.41 -9.62
CA SER A 249 -22.22 18.41 -9.77
C SER A 249 -22.19 17.88 -11.20
N ALA A 250 -20.98 17.68 -11.72
CA ALA A 250 -20.80 17.07 -13.03
C ALA A 250 -21.14 15.58 -13.01
N ALA A 251 -21.54 15.05 -14.17
CA ALA A 251 -21.68 13.61 -14.36
C ALA A 251 -20.32 12.92 -14.11
N THR A 252 -20.36 11.77 -13.45
CA THR A 252 -19.19 10.91 -13.32
C THR A 252 -19.47 9.58 -14.01
N PRO A 253 -18.53 9.07 -14.83
CA PRO A 253 -18.69 7.75 -15.46
C PRO A 253 -18.69 6.64 -14.39
N ALA A 254 -19.22 5.48 -14.75
CA ALA A 254 -19.01 4.28 -13.98
C ALA A 254 -17.50 3.92 -13.95
N VAL A 255 -17.05 3.44 -12.83
CA VAL A 255 -15.69 2.92 -12.64
C VAL A 255 -15.81 1.44 -12.27
N GLU A 256 -15.08 0.58 -12.97
CA GLU A 256 -15.01 -0.84 -12.62
C GLU A 256 -14.13 -1.03 -11.37
N ALA A 257 -14.43 -2.07 -10.60
CA ALA A 257 -13.58 -2.49 -9.50
C ALA A 257 -12.22 -2.97 -10.04
N THR A 258 -11.15 -2.67 -9.30
CA THR A 258 -9.82 -3.19 -9.59
C THR A 258 -9.36 -4.12 -8.47
N GLU A 259 -8.76 -5.25 -8.83
CA GLU A 259 -8.17 -6.15 -7.84
C GLU A 259 -6.88 -5.57 -7.26
N ALA A 260 -6.67 -5.82 -5.97
CA ALA A 260 -5.42 -5.47 -5.29
C ALA A 260 -4.24 -6.25 -5.90
N ARG A 261 -3.13 -5.56 -6.16
CA ARG A 261 -1.89 -6.17 -6.67
C ARG A 261 -0.66 -5.45 -6.14
N LEU A 262 0.47 -6.13 -6.07
CA LEU A 262 1.73 -5.51 -5.71
C LEU A 262 2.48 -5.14 -7.00
N PRO A 263 2.62 -3.84 -7.32
CA PRO A 263 3.37 -3.38 -8.48
C PRO A 263 4.88 -3.57 -8.27
N LEU A 264 5.62 -3.84 -9.33
CA LEU A 264 7.08 -3.93 -9.28
C LEU A 264 7.71 -2.53 -9.11
N PRO A 265 8.95 -2.43 -8.60
CA PRO A 265 9.60 -1.14 -8.38
C PRO A 265 9.67 -0.23 -9.61
N ALA A 266 9.83 -0.79 -10.81
CA ALA A 266 9.82 -0.03 -12.06
C ALA A 266 8.51 0.73 -12.28
N GLU A 267 7.37 0.07 -12.08
CA GLU A 267 6.05 0.67 -12.20
C GLU A 267 5.81 1.75 -11.13
N ILE A 268 6.27 1.51 -9.90
CA ILE A 268 6.18 2.51 -8.82
C ILE A 268 6.99 3.76 -9.16
N ILE A 269 8.19 3.59 -9.69
CA ILE A 269 9.05 4.71 -10.13
C ILE A 269 8.33 5.51 -11.21
N GLU A 270 7.76 4.86 -12.24
CA GLU A 270 6.99 5.53 -13.29
C GLU A 270 5.79 6.29 -12.72
N LEU A 271 5.02 5.67 -11.84
CA LEU A 271 3.85 6.28 -11.19
C LEU A 271 4.23 7.52 -10.37
N LEU A 272 5.30 7.42 -9.58
CA LEU A 272 5.74 8.52 -8.70
C LEU A 272 6.55 9.59 -9.43
N ALA A 273 7.22 9.27 -10.53
CA ALA A 273 7.98 10.22 -11.34
C ALA A 273 7.13 10.96 -12.38
N ALA A 274 5.98 10.42 -12.81
CA ALA A 274 5.08 11.05 -13.76
C ALA A 274 4.53 12.38 -13.21
N GLY A 275 4.88 13.53 -13.83
CA GLY A 275 4.38 14.86 -13.45
C GLY A 275 5.39 15.95 -13.63
#